data_a706e8bb1b4cd8a6058d4731ea0aefb5
#
_entry.id   a706e8bb1b4cd8a6058d4731ea0aefb5
#
_cell.length_a   1.000
_cell.length_b   1.000
_cell.length_c   1.000
_cell.angle_alpha   90.00
_cell.angle_beta   90.00
_cell.angle_gamma   90.00
#
_symmetry.space_group_name_H-M   'P 1'
#
loop_
_entity.id
_entity.type
_entity.pdbx_description
1 polymer ?
#
loop_
_entity_poly.entity_id
_entity_poly.type
_entity_poly.pdbx_seq_one_letter_code
_entity_poly.pdbx_strand_id
1 'polypeptide(L)'
;MPHTHLPPALGPAHPTAVARRATRTGAVLARHGTRLLRRSRHEPRGAAGANELRRAFEELGPTYVKLAQLIASSPGLFPEVLADEFRACLDKVPPVSTADVIHVITAELGDHPDALFRHFEPKPLASASIAQVHAAELLDGTDVVVKVQRPGIAPRLRDDLAILERLARLLERTSSKGRMANPVAVVEDFATTLAQELNFV
;
A
#
# COMPACT_ATOMS: atom_id res chain seq x y z
N MET A 1 -8.19 2.03 26.96
CA MET A 1 -8.01 1.37 25.65
C MET A 1 -7.60 2.44 24.68
N PRO A 2 -6.40 2.44 24.08
CA PRO A 2 -6.02 3.44 23.11
C PRO A 2 -6.84 3.20 21.83
N HIS A 3 -7.66 4.17 21.47
CA HIS A 3 -8.44 4.17 20.24
C HIS A 3 -7.49 4.25 19.06
N THR A 4 -7.56 3.27 18.16
CA THR A 4 -6.89 3.29 16.86
C THR A 4 -7.55 4.40 16.05
N HIS A 5 -6.85 5.52 15.84
CA HIS A 5 -7.33 6.65 15.04
C HIS A 5 -7.12 6.41 13.53
N LEU A 6 -7.54 5.24 13.04
CA LEU A 6 -7.62 5.05 11.59
C LEU A 6 -8.73 5.93 11.02
N PRO A 7 -8.51 6.55 9.85
CA PRO A 7 -9.53 7.36 9.20
C PRO A 7 -10.86 6.61 9.06
N PRO A 8 -12.02 7.26 9.31
CA PRO A 8 -13.34 6.62 9.26
C PRO A 8 -13.65 5.92 7.92
N ALA A 9 -13.08 6.43 6.84
CA ALA A 9 -13.21 5.88 5.48
C ALA A 9 -12.73 4.42 5.36
N LEU A 10 -11.84 3.95 6.24
CA LEU A 10 -11.32 2.59 6.23
C LEU A 10 -12.16 1.61 7.07
N GLY A 11 -13.05 2.12 7.93
CA GLY A 11 -13.85 1.30 8.85
C GLY A 11 -13.03 0.56 9.93
N PRO A 12 -13.66 -0.23 10.82
CA PRO A 12 -12.99 -0.94 11.89
C PRO A 12 -12.21 -2.15 11.36
N ALA A 13 -11.01 -2.38 11.91
CA ALA A 13 -10.21 -3.57 11.61
C ALA A 13 -10.74 -4.80 12.34
N HIS A 14 -10.83 -5.94 11.65
CA HIS A 14 -11.26 -7.20 12.26
C HIS A 14 -10.06 -7.90 12.93
N PRO A 15 -10.12 -8.21 14.24
CA PRO A 15 -8.98 -8.74 14.98
C PRO A 15 -8.37 -10.01 14.39
N THR A 16 -9.20 -10.93 13.88
CA THR A 16 -8.74 -12.17 13.26
C THR A 16 -8.04 -11.95 11.92
N ALA A 17 -8.52 -11.02 11.09
CA ALA A 17 -7.88 -10.65 9.83
C ALA A 17 -6.54 -9.97 10.08
N VAL A 18 -6.49 -9.03 11.03
CA VAL A 18 -5.25 -8.38 11.46
C VAL A 18 -4.24 -9.39 12.00
N ALA A 19 -4.66 -10.36 12.84
CA ALA A 19 -3.76 -11.38 13.38
C ALA A 19 -3.16 -12.26 12.26
N ARG A 20 -3.99 -12.75 11.34
CA ARG A 20 -3.51 -13.52 10.16
C ARG A 20 -2.56 -12.70 9.31
N ARG A 21 -2.88 -11.44 9.07
CA ARG A 21 -2.04 -10.53 8.29
C ARG A 21 -0.72 -10.23 8.99
N ALA A 22 -0.73 -10.00 10.32
CA ALA A 22 0.45 -9.81 11.14
C ALA A 22 1.40 -11.02 11.12
N THR A 23 0.85 -12.25 11.19
CA THR A 23 1.64 -13.48 11.05
C THR A 23 2.37 -13.53 9.70
N ARG A 24 1.67 -13.21 8.59
CA ARG A 24 2.27 -13.16 7.26
C ARG A 24 3.35 -12.08 7.18
N THR A 25 3.07 -10.88 7.67
CA THR A 25 4.03 -9.78 7.70
C THR A 25 5.27 -10.15 8.50
N GLY A 26 5.11 -10.73 9.68
CA GLY A 26 6.21 -11.23 10.51
C GLY A 26 7.04 -12.30 9.81
N ALA A 27 6.40 -13.26 9.14
CA ALA A 27 7.09 -14.32 8.40
C ALA A 27 7.92 -13.77 7.22
N VAL A 28 7.38 -12.78 6.47
CA VAL A 28 8.10 -12.12 5.38
C VAL A 28 9.32 -11.37 5.92
N LEU A 29 9.13 -10.53 6.93
CA LEU A 29 10.22 -9.75 7.54
C LEU A 29 11.31 -10.67 8.15
N ALA A 30 10.93 -11.74 8.85
CA ALA A 30 11.87 -12.71 9.40
C ALA A 30 12.68 -13.41 8.29
N ARG A 31 12.05 -13.79 7.18
CA ARG A 31 12.74 -14.42 6.04
C ARG A 31 13.76 -13.47 5.40
N HIS A 32 13.39 -12.20 5.17
CA HIS A 32 14.31 -11.20 4.63
C HIS A 32 15.41 -10.84 5.63
N GLY A 33 15.10 -10.75 6.92
CA GLY A 33 16.08 -10.58 7.99
C GLY A 33 17.13 -11.71 8.05
N THR A 34 16.70 -12.97 7.91
CA THR A 34 17.62 -14.11 7.87
C THR A 34 18.51 -14.12 6.61
N ARG A 35 17.98 -13.67 5.47
CA ARG A 35 18.77 -13.49 4.24
C ARG A 35 19.84 -12.42 4.44
N LEU A 36 19.48 -11.30 5.04
CA LEU A 36 20.42 -10.23 5.38
C LEU A 36 21.57 -10.75 6.27
N LEU A 37 21.25 -11.49 7.33
CA LEU A 37 22.26 -12.06 8.23
C LEU A 37 23.24 -13.02 7.52
N ARG A 38 22.77 -13.74 6.50
CA ARG A 38 23.61 -14.62 5.68
C ARG A 38 24.49 -13.87 4.68
N ARG A 39 24.01 -12.74 4.13
CA ARG A 39 24.71 -11.93 3.11
C ARG A 39 25.70 -10.92 3.69
N SER A 40 25.53 -10.47 4.92
CA SER A 40 26.24 -9.32 5.51
C SER A 40 27.76 -9.50 5.69
N ARG A 41 28.37 -10.54 5.14
CA ARG A 41 29.80 -10.78 5.17
C ARG A 41 30.60 -10.06 4.07
N HIS A 42 29.96 -9.56 3.00
CA HIS A 42 30.63 -9.04 1.81
C HIS A 42 30.12 -7.68 1.30
N GLU A 43 29.02 -7.13 1.86
CA GLU A 43 28.43 -5.86 1.44
C GLU A 43 28.32 -4.86 2.61
N PRO A 44 28.33 -3.53 2.34
CA PRO A 44 28.01 -2.53 3.36
C PRO A 44 26.65 -2.83 3.98
N ARG A 45 26.62 -3.03 5.29
CA ARG A 45 25.40 -3.45 6.02
C ARG A 45 24.18 -2.57 5.79
N GLY A 46 24.37 -1.27 5.50
CA GLY A 46 23.29 -0.34 5.24
C GLY A 46 22.57 -0.62 3.92
N ALA A 47 23.31 -0.76 2.82
CA ALA A 47 22.74 -0.97 1.47
C ALA A 47 22.06 -2.35 1.35
N ALA A 48 22.73 -3.41 1.86
CA ALA A 48 22.14 -4.76 1.87
C ALA A 48 20.84 -4.81 2.70
N GLY A 49 20.79 -4.08 3.81
CA GLY A 49 19.58 -3.97 4.65
C GLY A 49 18.44 -3.25 3.95
N ALA A 50 18.74 -2.13 3.29
CA ALA A 50 17.76 -1.37 2.53
C ALA A 50 17.18 -2.20 1.37
N ASN A 51 18.03 -2.95 0.64
CA ASN A 51 17.59 -3.81 -0.46
C ASN A 51 16.69 -4.97 0.02
N GLU A 52 17.04 -5.67 1.10
CA GLU A 52 16.18 -6.73 1.63
C GLU A 52 14.86 -6.17 2.18
N LEU A 53 14.86 -4.97 2.77
CA LEU A 53 13.65 -4.32 3.23
C LEU A 53 12.75 -3.91 2.05
N ARG A 54 13.30 -3.36 0.96
CA ARG A 54 12.55 -3.07 -0.27
C ARG A 54 11.87 -4.33 -0.80
N ARG A 55 12.62 -5.43 -0.93
CA ARG A 55 12.05 -6.71 -1.38
C ARG A 55 10.94 -7.22 -0.47
N ALA A 56 11.10 -7.06 0.85
CA ALA A 56 10.06 -7.41 1.80
C ALA A 56 8.79 -6.56 1.59
N PHE A 57 8.95 -5.26 1.34
CA PHE A 57 7.83 -4.35 1.08
C PHE A 57 7.11 -4.67 -0.23
N GLU A 58 7.84 -4.98 -1.30
CA GLU A 58 7.27 -5.44 -2.57
C GLU A 58 6.46 -6.72 -2.39
N GLU A 59 6.98 -7.69 -1.63
CA GLU A 59 6.28 -8.95 -1.33
C GLU A 59 5.06 -8.77 -0.43
N LEU A 60 5.12 -7.85 0.54
CA LEU A 60 4.00 -7.51 1.40
C LEU A 60 2.88 -6.79 0.63
N GLY A 61 3.23 -6.07 -0.43
CA GLY A 61 2.29 -5.53 -1.42
C GLY A 61 1.89 -4.07 -1.21
N PRO A 62 0.72 -3.66 -1.73
CA PRO A 62 0.39 -2.26 -2.03
C PRO A 62 0.62 -1.27 -0.89
N THR A 63 0.20 -1.58 0.33
CA THR A 63 0.37 -0.72 1.51
C THR A 63 1.85 -0.40 1.77
N TYR A 64 2.69 -1.43 1.74
CA TYR A 64 4.11 -1.30 2.03
C TYR A 64 4.86 -0.63 0.87
N VAL A 65 4.44 -0.88 -0.38
CA VAL A 65 4.98 -0.17 -1.56
C VAL A 65 4.68 1.33 -1.46
N LYS A 66 3.46 1.71 -1.09
CA LYS A 66 3.09 3.11 -0.85
C LYS A 66 3.86 3.73 0.32
N LEU A 67 4.08 2.99 1.40
CA LEU A 67 4.92 3.44 2.50
C LEU A 67 6.38 3.66 2.04
N ALA A 68 6.92 2.76 1.21
CA ALA A 68 8.24 2.92 0.62
C ALA A 68 8.35 4.19 -0.23
N GLN A 69 7.31 4.51 -1.02
CA GLN A 69 7.25 5.74 -1.82
C GLN A 69 7.19 6.99 -0.95
N LEU A 70 6.43 6.97 0.15
CA LEU A 70 6.43 8.06 1.12
C LEU A 70 7.83 8.28 1.70
N ILE A 71 8.51 7.19 2.12
CA ILE A 71 9.87 7.26 2.65
C ILE A 71 10.84 7.82 1.60
N ALA A 72 10.75 7.37 0.35
CA ALA A 72 11.59 7.83 -0.75
C ALA A 72 11.40 9.32 -1.09
N SER A 73 10.19 9.85 -0.89
CA SER A 73 9.84 11.25 -1.16
C SER A 73 9.99 12.20 0.04
N SER A 74 10.46 11.69 1.19
CA SER A 74 10.61 12.46 2.43
C SER A 74 12.09 12.70 2.78
N PRO A 75 12.78 13.62 2.09
CA PRO A 75 14.22 13.87 2.28
C PRO A 75 14.51 14.33 3.72
N GLY A 76 15.54 13.74 4.31
CA GLY A 76 16.00 14.10 5.65
C GLY A 76 15.24 13.44 6.81
N LEU A 77 14.06 12.85 6.57
CA LEU A 77 13.32 12.11 7.59
C LEU A 77 13.88 10.69 7.80
N PHE A 78 14.38 10.09 6.75
CA PHE A 78 14.89 8.71 6.74
C PHE A 78 16.34 8.67 6.26
N PRO A 79 17.11 7.62 6.60
CA PRO A 79 18.46 7.43 6.07
C PRO A 79 18.46 7.45 4.54
N GLU A 80 19.39 8.21 3.94
CA GLU A 80 19.47 8.40 2.49
C GLU A 80 19.58 7.06 1.73
N VAL A 81 20.38 6.11 2.26
CA VAL A 81 20.52 4.77 1.69
C VAL A 81 19.18 4.01 1.58
N LEU A 82 18.25 4.27 2.50
CA LEU A 82 16.92 3.67 2.49
C LEU A 82 16.01 4.39 1.48
N ALA A 83 16.05 5.73 1.47
CA ALA A 83 15.27 6.53 0.53
C ALA A 83 15.67 6.24 -0.93
N ASP A 84 16.97 6.13 -1.20
CA ASP A 84 17.50 5.79 -2.53
C ASP A 84 17.06 4.42 -3.01
N GLU A 85 17.16 3.41 -2.15
CA GLU A 85 16.72 2.05 -2.49
C GLU A 85 15.20 2.01 -2.74
N PHE A 86 14.42 2.75 -1.97
CA PHE A 86 12.97 2.78 -2.11
C PHE A 86 12.47 3.57 -3.33
N ARG A 87 13.27 4.46 -3.93
CA ARG A 87 12.98 5.06 -5.26
C ARG A 87 12.86 4.00 -6.35
N ALA A 88 13.53 2.86 -6.18
CA ALA A 88 13.39 1.71 -7.08
C ALA A 88 12.12 0.88 -6.83
N CYS A 89 11.35 1.17 -5.78
CA CYS A 89 10.08 0.50 -5.51
C CYS A 89 9.06 0.86 -6.59
N LEU A 90 8.82 -0.09 -7.49
CA LEU A 90 8.07 0.15 -8.71
C LEU A 90 6.58 0.30 -8.45
N ASP A 91 5.98 1.33 -9.03
CA ASP A 91 4.52 1.53 -9.12
C ASP A 91 3.81 0.52 -10.04
N LYS A 92 4.57 -0.32 -10.74
CA LYS A 92 4.02 -1.26 -11.71
C LYS A 92 3.53 -2.52 -11.01
N VAL A 93 2.27 -2.54 -10.68
CA VAL A 93 1.58 -3.74 -10.18
C VAL A 93 0.86 -4.39 -11.37
N PRO A 94 0.94 -5.72 -11.55
CA PRO A 94 0.20 -6.40 -12.60
C PRO A 94 -1.29 -6.03 -12.57
N PRO A 95 -1.94 -5.84 -13.72
CA PRO A 95 -3.36 -5.53 -13.76
C PRO A 95 -4.18 -6.67 -13.13
N VAL A 96 -5.32 -6.31 -12.51
CA VAL A 96 -6.34 -7.28 -12.13
C VAL A 96 -7.10 -7.74 -13.37
N SER A 97 -7.80 -8.86 -13.26
CA SER A 97 -8.55 -9.41 -14.39
C SER A 97 -9.68 -8.46 -14.83
N THR A 98 -10.02 -8.50 -16.11
CA THR A 98 -11.17 -7.75 -16.65
C THR A 98 -12.47 -8.13 -15.93
N ALA A 99 -12.65 -9.39 -15.55
CA ALA A 99 -13.81 -9.85 -14.80
C ALA A 99 -13.92 -9.17 -13.43
N ASP A 100 -12.80 -9.01 -12.71
CA ASP A 100 -12.77 -8.29 -11.44
C ASP A 100 -13.08 -6.80 -11.61
N VAL A 101 -12.59 -6.17 -12.69
CA VAL A 101 -12.89 -4.77 -13.03
C VAL A 101 -14.38 -4.59 -13.27
N ILE A 102 -14.98 -5.42 -14.12
CA ILE A 102 -16.42 -5.41 -14.41
C ILE A 102 -17.23 -5.61 -13.13
N HIS A 103 -16.83 -6.56 -12.28
CA HIS A 103 -17.49 -6.80 -11.00
C HIS A 103 -17.50 -5.55 -10.10
N VAL A 104 -16.35 -4.86 -9.99
CA VAL A 104 -16.27 -3.62 -9.19
C VAL A 104 -17.15 -2.52 -9.78
N ILE A 105 -17.09 -2.29 -11.10
CA ILE A 105 -17.91 -1.27 -11.76
C ILE A 105 -19.40 -1.56 -11.53
N THR A 106 -19.82 -2.81 -11.74
CA THR A 106 -21.23 -3.21 -11.57
C THR A 106 -21.68 -3.06 -10.12
N ALA A 107 -20.83 -3.41 -9.14
CA ALA A 107 -21.17 -3.29 -7.73
C ALA A 107 -21.29 -1.83 -7.27
N GLU A 108 -20.45 -0.92 -7.80
CA GLU A 108 -20.39 0.49 -7.37
C GLU A 108 -21.37 1.39 -8.15
N LEU A 109 -21.54 1.14 -9.47
CA LEU A 109 -22.36 1.99 -10.33
C LEU A 109 -23.76 1.39 -10.61
N GLY A 110 -24.00 0.14 -10.19
CA GLY A 110 -25.32 -0.51 -10.25
C GLY A 110 -25.63 -1.22 -11.57
N ASP A 111 -24.76 -1.09 -12.60
CA ASP A 111 -25.02 -1.71 -13.92
C ASP A 111 -23.72 -2.17 -14.58
N HIS A 112 -23.84 -3.02 -15.61
CA HIS A 112 -22.71 -3.51 -16.39
C HIS A 112 -22.06 -2.38 -17.20
N PRO A 113 -20.72 -2.37 -17.41
CA PRO A 113 -20.06 -1.34 -18.22
C PRO A 113 -20.69 -1.09 -19.58
N ASP A 114 -21.21 -2.11 -20.28
CA ASP A 114 -21.84 -1.98 -21.59
C ASP A 114 -23.16 -1.18 -21.55
N ALA A 115 -23.80 -1.08 -20.38
CA ALA A 115 -24.99 -0.26 -20.19
C ALA A 115 -24.65 1.17 -19.73
N LEU A 116 -23.51 1.36 -19.08
CA LEU A 116 -23.07 2.64 -18.54
C LEU A 116 -22.26 3.48 -19.55
N PHE A 117 -21.51 2.81 -20.41
CA PHE A 117 -20.60 3.44 -21.37
C PHE A 117 -20.97 3.01 -22.81
N ARG A 118 -20.78 3.91 -23.77
CA ARG A 118 -20.85 3.56 -25.19
C ARG A 118 -19.71 2.63 -25.57
N HIS A 119 -18.52 2.87 -24.98
CA HIS A 119 -17.35 2.03 -25.11
C HIS A 119 -16.59 1.99 -23.78
N PHE A 120 -16.13 0.80 -23.37
CA PHE A 120 -15.23 0.59 -22.23
C PHE A 120 -14.04 -0.24 -22.68
N GLU A 121 -12.82 0.32 -22.54
CA GLU A 121 -11.58 -0.39 -22.89
C GLU A 121 -11.16 -1.36 -21.77
N PRO A 122 -11.24 -2.69 -21.98
CA PRO A 122 -10.89 -3.67 -20.95
C PRO A 122 -9.42 -3.64 -20.54
N LYS A 123 -8.52 -3.24 -21.46
CA LYS A 123 -7.10 -3.11 -21.17
C LYS A 123 -6.83 -1.79 -20.45
N PRO A 124 -6.24 -1.81 -19.24
CA PRO A 124 -6.00 -0.59 -18.51
C PRO A 124 -4.93 0.28 -19.19
N LEU A 125 -5.15 1.61 -19.18
CA LEU A 125 -4.15 2.62 -19.54
C LEU A 125 -3.00 2.63 -18.53
N ALA A 126 -3.32 2.43 -17.24
CA ALA A 126 -2.36 2.37 -16.15
C ALA A 126 -2.85 1.42 -15.06
N SER A 127 -1.89 0.77 -14.40
CA SER A 127 -2.15 -0.11 -13.26
C SER A 127 -1.23 0.25 -12.11
N ALA A 128 -1.80 0.82 -11.05
CA ALA A 128 -1.10 1.25 -9.85
C ALA A 128 -1.37 0.29 -8.67
N SER A 129 -0.76 0.59 -7.53
CA SER A 129 -0.83 -0.24 -6.32
C SER A 129 -2.25 -0.44 -5.78
N ILE A 130 -3.11 0.57 -5.86
CA ILE A 130 -4.47 0.56 -5.28
C ILE A 130 -5.59 0.61 -6.31
N ALA A 131 -5.31 0.99 -7.57
CA ALA A 131 -6.31 1.17 -8.61
C ALA A 131 -5.75 0.90 -10.01
N GLN A 132 -6.66 0.74 -10.98
CA GLN A 132 -6.40 0.76 -12.42
C GLN A 132 -7.16 1.92 -13.05
N VAL A 133 -6.67 2.38 -14.19
CA VAL A 133 -7.32 3.43 -14.99
C VAL A 133 -7.62 2.85 -16.37
N HIS A 134 -8.87 2.96 -16.79
CA HIS A 134 -9.37 2.50 -18.09
C HIS A 134 -9.90 3.67 -18.89
N ALA A 135 -9.77 3.62 -20.21
CA ALA A 135 -10.44 4.54 -21.11
C ALA A 135 -11.91 4.10 -21.26
N ALA A 136 -12.80 5.06 -21.36
CA ALA A 136 -14.21 4.82 -21.69
C ALA A 136 -14.80 6.01 -22.44
N GLU A 137 -15.92 5.78 -23.12
CA GLU A 137 -16.74 6.79 -23.77
C GLU A 137 -18.14 6.76 -23.15
N LEU A 138 -18.62 7.88 -22.65
CA LEU A 138 -19.98 8.01 -22.13
C LEU A 138 -21.02 7.86 -23.25
N LEU A 139 -22.29 7.65 -22.87
CA LEU A 139 -23.38 7.49 -23.84
C LEU A 139 -23.60 8.72 -24.73
N ASP A 140 -23.19 9.91 -24.25
CA ASP A 140 -23.25 11.16 -25.00
C ASP A 140 -22.06 11.39 -25.95
N GLY A 141 -21.09 10.47 -25.96
CA GLY A 141 -19.88 10.55 -26.78
C GLY A 141 -18.69 11.26 -26.12
N THR A 142 -18.78 11.58 -24.84
CA THR A 142 -17.67 12.20 -24.09
C THR A 142 -16.61 11.16 -23.71
N ASP A 143 -15.35 11.41 -24.08
CA ASP A 143 -14.23 10.59 -23.65
C ASP A 143 -13.91 10.83 -22.16
N VAL A 144 -13.80 9.76 -21.39
CA VAL A 144 -13.49 9.78 -19.97
C VAL A 144 -12.46 8.72 -19.59
N VAL A 145 -11.90 8.87 -18.38
CA VAL A 145 -11.14 7.79 -17.74
C VAL A 145 -11.89 7.28 -16.53
N VAL A 146 -11.95 5.97 -16.42
CA VAL A 146 -12.59 5.27 -15.29
C VAL A 146 -11.49 4.73 -14.38
N LYS A 147 -11.40 5.28 -13.17
CA LYS A 147 -10.47 4.81 -12.14
C LYS A 147 -11.17 3.75 -11.30
N VAL A 148 -10.70 2.51 -11.39
CA VAL A 148 -11.30 1.35 -10.73
C VAL A 148 -10.40 0.90 -9.58
N GLN A 149 -10.93 0.85 -8.35
CA GLN A 149 -10.21 0.34 -7.20
C GLN A 149 -9.95 -1.16 -7.34
N ARG A 150 -8.81 -1.63 -6.82
CA ARG A 150 -8.55 -3.07 -6.76
C ARG A 150 -9.50 -3.76 -5.79
N PRO A 151 -10.07 -4.92 -6.14
CA PRO A 151 -10.95 -5.66 -5.25
C PRO A 151 -10.29 -5.94 -3.89
N GLY A 152 -11.02 -5.67 -2.82
CA GLY A 152 -10.56 -5.93 -1.46
C GLY A 152 -9.37 -5.09 -0.99
N ILE A 153 -9.04 -3.99 -1.68
CA ILE A 153 -7.88 -3.16 -1.31
C ILE A 153 -8.11 -2.42 0.02
N ALA A 154 -9.28 -1.85 0.25
CA ALA A 154 -9.56 -1.08 1.45
C ALA A 154 -9.46 -1.90 2.75
N PRO A 155 -10.07 -3.10 2.88
CA PRO A 155 -9.84 -3.99 4.01
C PRO A 155 -8.36 -4.35 4.22
N ARG A 156 -7.62 -4.60 3.16
CA ARG A 156 -6.19 -4.93 3.23
C ARG A 156 -5.35 -3.76 3.75
N LEU A 157 -5.58 -2.57 3.22
CA LEU A 157 -4.89 -1.35 3.68
C LEU A 157 -5.15 -1.10 5.16
N ARG A 158 -6.39 -1.22 5.60
CA ARG A 158 -6.80 -1.10 7.00
C ARG A 158 -6.06 -2.07 7.91
N ASP A 159 -6.00 -3.36 7.54
CA ASP A 159 -5.33 -4.37 8.35
C ASP A 159 -3.81 -4.12 8.43
N ASP A 160 -3.20 -3.69 7.33
CA ASP A 160 -1.79 -3.33 7.27
C ASP A 160 -1.48 -2.08 8.11
N LEU A 161 -2.33 -1.04 8.03
CA LEU A 161 -2.18 0.17 8.86
C LEU A 161 -2.29 -0.14 10.36
N ALA A 162 -3.21 -1.02 10.77
CA ALA A 162 -3.31 -1.46 12.15
C ALA A 162 -2.04 -2.19 12.65
N ILE A 163 -1.36 -2.93 11.77
CA ILE A 163 -0.08 -3.56 12.07
C ILE A 163 1.03 -2.51 12.17
N LEU A 164 1.12 -1.60 11.20
CA LEU A 164 2.12 -0.53 11.19
C LEU A 164 2.02 0.36 12.42
N GLU A 165 0.82 0.73 12.85
CA GLU A 165 0.58 1.52 14.06
C GLU A 165 1.09 0.80 15.31
N ARG A 166 0.82 -0.51 15.44
CA ARG A 166 1.32 -1.31 16.57
C ARG A 166 2.84 -1.38 16.59
N LEU A 167 3.46 -1.56 15.42
CA LEU A 167 4.93 -1.58 15.28
C LEU A 167 5.53 -0.22 15.60
N ALA A 168 4.93 0.88 15.14
CA ALA A 168 5.36 2.24 15.42
C ALA A 168 5.33 2.53 16.93
N ARG A 169 4.23 2.20 17.61
CA ARG A 169 4.10 2.34 19.08
C ARG A 169 5.12 1.49 19.84
N LEU A 170 5.40 0.27 19.36
CA LEU A 170 6.43 -0.58 19.97
C LEU A 170 7.81 0.05 19.82
N LEU A 171 8.13 0.58 18.65
CA LEU A 171 9.39 1.24 18.36
C LEU A 171 9.63 2.47 19.25
N GLU A 172 8.61 3.29 19.47
CA GLU A 172 8.68 4.43 20.37
C GLU A 172 8.91 4.03 21.84
N ARG A 173 8.32 2.90 22.26
CA ARG A 173 8.48 2.40 23.64
C ARG A 173 9.85 1.77 23.89
N THR A 174 10.45 1.14 22.90
CA THR A 174 11.64 0.31 23.06
C THR A 174 12.95 1.01 22.68
N SER A 175 12.88 2.15 21.96
CA SER A 175 14.06 2.83 21.43
C SER A 175 13.99 4.35 21.63
N SER A 176 15.07 4.94 22.17
CA SER A 176 15.20 6.40 22.25
C SER A 176 15.27 7.05 20.86
N LYS A 177 15.97 6.42 19.91
CA LYS A 177 16.00 6.85 18.49
C LYS A 177 14.63 6.71 17.85
N GLY A 178 13.87 5.66 18.21
CA GLY A 178 12.49 5.46 17.77
C GLY A 178 11.60 6.60 18.24
N ARG A 179 11.71 7.05 19.47
CA ARG A 179 10.95 8.21 19.98
C ARG A 179 11.26 9.52 19.22
N MET A 180 12.52 9.75 18.88
CA MET A 180 12.91 10.94 18.11
C MET A 180 12.36 10.95 16.67
N ALA A 181 12.21 9.78 16.06
CA ALA A 181 11.70 9.64 14.70
C ALA A 181 10.17 9.77 14.61
N ASN A 182 9.46 9.79 15.75
CA ASN A 182 8.00 9.91 15.84
C ASN A 182 7.24 9.00 14.83
N PRO A 183 7.50 7.69 14.80
CA PRO A 183 6.95 6.79 13.80
C PRO A 183 5.43 6.65 13.87
N VAL A 184 4.81 6.94 15.02
CA VAL A 184 3.35 6.94 15.14
C VAL A 184 2.77 8.07 14.30
N ALA A 185 3.30 9.29 14.38
CA ALA A 185 2.84 10.42 13.56
C ALA A 185 3.06 10.15 12.06
N VAL A 186 4.16 9.51 11.68
CA VAL A 186 4.41 9.11 10.27
C VAL A 186 3.34 8.12 9.78
N VAL A 187 2.94 7.15 10.60
CA VAL A 187 1.90 6.19 10.23
C VAL A 187 0.52 6.86 10.17
N GLU A 188 0.22 7.80 11.06
CA GLU A 188 -1.04 8.56 11.05
C GLU A 188 -1.16 9.44 9.79
N ASP A 189 -0.10 10.14 9.41
CA ASP A 189 -0.05 10.94 8.17
C ASP A 189 -0.19 10.06 6.93
N PHE A 190 0.53 8.93 6.91
CA PHE A 190 0.40 7.93 5.86
C PHE A 190 -1.03 7.37 5.75
N ALA A 191 -1.68 7.06 6.88
CA ALA A 191 -3.06 6.58 6.90
C ALA A 191 -4.03 7.62 6.32
N THR A 192 -3.81 8.89 6.64
CA THR A 192 -4.61 10.01 6.10
C THR A 192 -4.44 10.13 4.59
N THR A 193 -3.21 10.07 4.10
CA THR A 193 -2.89 10.11 2.65
C THR A 193 -3.55 8.93 1.91
N LEU A 194 -3.45 7.72 2.46
CA LEU A 194 -4.09 6.54 1.86
C LEU A 194 -5.62 6.65 1.84
N ALA A 195 -6.22 7.20 2.91
CA ALA A 195 -7.67 7.40 2.95
C ALA A 195 -8.14 8.39 1.88
N GLN A 196 -7.37 9.45 1.62
CA GLN A 196 -7.64 10.40 0.53
C GLN A 196 -7.50 9.73 -0.84
N GLU A 197 -6.49 8.90 -1.05
CA GLU A 197 -6.31 8.15 -2.31
C GLU A 197 -7.42 7.13 -2.57
N LEU A 198 -8.07 6.62 -1.52
CA LEU A 198 -9.22 5.70 -1.64
C LEU A 198 -10.54 6.43 -1.88
N ASN A 199 -10.60 7.72 -1.59
CA ASN A 199 -11.80 8.51 -1.84
C ASN A 199 -11.81 8.98 -3.30
N PHE A 200 -12.71 8.44 -4.10
CA PHE A 200 -12.86 8.76 -5.54
C PHE A 200 -14.04 9.68 -5.80
N VAL A 201 -14.60 10.29 -4.74
CA VAL A 201 -15.70 11.26 -4.82
C VAL A 201 -15.15 12.68 -4.83
#